data_e2f5bce16afd719dbcc2473c2659281a
#
_entry.id   e2f5bce16afd719dbcc2473c2659281a
#
_cell.length_a   1.000
_cell.length_b   1.000
_cell.length_c   1.000
_cell.angle_alpha   90.00
_cell.angle_beta   90.00
_cell.angle_gamma   90.00
#
_symmetry.space_group_name_H-M   'P 1'
#
loop_
_entity.id
_entity.type
_entity.pdbx_description
1 polymer ?
#
loop_
_entity_poly.entity_id
_entity_poly.type
_entity_poly.pdbx_seq_one_letter_code
_entity_poly.pdbx_strand_id
1 'polypeptide(L)'
;QVLKGLVDKQLLVQQALEDKLDRDPQVAQALEEGRRQLLANAYVERLTANAAKPTDAEIQDYYDKNPALFSQRRIYKLQELVIRPPTDKAEALKARLSGSRSLNELVDWLKAEQIPVRAAQTVKPAEQLPLELLPRLQALNPGQSVTMTGNGQFTILIIADAKTEPLNTQQAKPLIERYLSGARKREIAEAKLQDLKKKAKIEYKGEYANQDVAQAAPPTAPAATVPAPVDDTQAAMDKGLQGLK
;
A
#
# COMPACT_ATOMS: atom_id res chain seq x y z
N GLN A 1 12.70 19.34 -27.88
CA GLN A 1 13.31 18.76 -26.67
C GLN A 1 13.29 17.23 -26.67
N VAL A 2 12.19 16.57 -27.04
CA VAL A 2 12.07 15.09 -27.06
C VAL A 2 13.09 14.46 -28.01
N LEU A 3 13.23 14.97 -29.24
CA LEU A 3 14.16 14.44 -30.24
C LEU A 3 15.62 14.55 -29.76
N LYS A 4 16.00 15.68 -29.15
CA LYS A 4 17.35 15.87 -28.60
C LYS A 4 17.66 14.82 -27.53
N GLY A 5 16.73 14.58 -26.59
CA GLY A 5 16.91 13.54 -25.55
C GLY A 5 17.03 12.13 -26.11
N LEU A 6 16.33 11.81 -27.22
CA LEU A 6 16.48 10.54 -27.91
C LEU A 6 17.87 10.38 -28.56
N VAL A 7 18.37 11.45 -29.23
CA VAL A 7 19.70 11.44 -29.81
C VAL A 7 20.78 11.30 -28.74
N ASP A 8 20.70 12.09 -27.66
CA ASP A 8 21.67 12.03 -26.57
C ASP A 8 21.71 10.62 -25.94
N LYS A 9 20.53 10.01 -25.70
CA LYS A 9 20.43 8.64 -25.21
C LYS A 9 21.07 7.64 -26.17
N GLN A 10 20.84 7.78 -27.48
CA GLN A 10 21.40 6.87 -28.48
C GLN A 10 22.92 6.97 -28.55
N LEU A 11 23.49 8.17 -28.47
CA LEU A 11 24.95 8.37 -28.44
C LEU A 11 25.57 7.71 -27.21
N LEU A 12 24.97 7.85 -26.03
CA LEU A 12 25.43 7.20 -24.80
C LEU A 12 25.35 5.67 -24.89
N VAL A 13 24.30 5.13 -25.51
CA VAL A 13 24.17 3.68 -25.72
C VAL A 13 25.24 3.17 -26.68
N GLN A 14 25.54 3.90 -27.78
CA GLN A 14 26.59 3.52 -28.70
C GLN A 14 27.96 3.48 -28.00
N GLN A 15 28.31 4.50 -27.24
CA GLN A 15 29.55 4.54 -26.48
C GLN A 15 29.64 3.39 -25.46
N ALA A 16 28.55 3.11 -24.75
CA ALA A 16 28.50 2.00 -23.80
C ALA A 16 28.77 0.63 -24.45
N LEU A 17 28.26 0.42 -25.68
CA LEU A 17 28.53 -0.80 -26.47
C LEU A 17 29.97 -0.85 -26.97
N GLU A 18 30.56 0.26 -27.40
CA GLU A 18 31.97 0.36 -27.79
C GLU A 18 32.88 0.03 -26.61
N ASP A 19 32.55 0.53 -25.41
CA ASP A 19 33.25 0.24 -24.16
C ASP A 19 32.94 -1.18 -23.60
N LYS A 20 32.10 -1.96 -24.29
CA LYS A 20 31.67 -3.32 -23.92
C LYS A 20 31.01 -3.41 -22.54
N LEU A 21 30.33 -2.35 -22.11
CA LEU A 21 29.58 -2.34 -20.84
C LEU A 21 28.45 -3.37 -20.81
N ASP A 22 27.91 -3.76 -21.96
CA ASP A 22 26.95 -4.86 -22.10
C ASP A 22 27.50 -6.21 -21.66
N ARG A 23 28.85 -6.36 -21.61
CA ARG A 23 29.56 -7.58 -21.17
C ARG A 23 30.03 -7.50 -19.72
N ASP A 24 29.92 -6.35 -19.08
CA ASP A 24 30.15 -6.25 -17.65
C ASP A 24 29.18 -7.18 -16.90
N PRO A 25 29.65 -8.04 -15.96
CA PRO A 25 28.80 -9.01 -15.27
C PRO A 25 27.61 -8.40 -14.56
N GLN A 26 27.78 -7.22 -13.95
CA GLN A 26 26.70 -6.53 -13.24
C GLN A 26 25.66 -5.97 -14.22
N VAL A 27 26.12 -5.37 -15.31
CA VAL A 27 25.24 -4.82 -16.36
C VAL A 27 24.50 -5.96 -17.07
N ALA A 28 25.19 -7.04 -17.43
CA ALA A 28 24.58 -8.22 -18.07
C ALA A 28 23.50 -8.86 -17.17
N GLN A 29 23.76 -8.98 -15.87
CA GLN A 29 22.77 -9.46 -14.90
C GLN A 29 21.56 -8.52 -14.81
N ALA A 30 21.79 -7.22 -14.73
CA ALA A 30 20.70 -6.22 -14.66
C ALA A 30 19.86 -6.21 -15.94
N LEU A 31 20.48 -6.35 -17.12
CA LEU A 31 19.78 -6.44 -18.40
C LEU A 31 18.90 -7.69 -18.49
N GLU A 32 19.43 -8.84 -18.05
CA GLU A 32 18.66 -10.09 -18.05
C GLU A 32 17.51 -10.06 -17.07
N GLU A 33 17.70 -9.50 -15.86
CA GLU A 33 16.62 -9.33 -14.89
C GLU A 33 15.55 -8.36 -15.42
N GLY A 34 15.97 -7.23 -16.00
CA GLY A 34 15.06 -6.28 -16.64
C GLY A 34 14.25 -6.91 -17.79
N ARG A 35 14.90 -7.75 -18.61
CA ARG A 35 14.24 -8.51 -19.67
C ARG A 35 13.18 -9.46 -19.12
N ARG A 36 13.53 -10.24 -18.08
CA ARG A 36 12.61 -11.19 -17.42
C ARG A 36 11.40 -10.47 -16.84
N GLN A 37 11.64 -9.36 -16.13
CA GLN A 37 10.58 -8.55 -15.55
C GLN A 37 9.67 -7.99 -16.62
N LEU A 38 10.20 -7.47 -17.71
CA LEU A 38 9.42 -6.94 -18.84
C LEU A 38 8.54 -8.04 -19.47
N LEU A 39 9.11 -9.22 -19.72
CA LEU A 39 8.37 -10.35 -20.30
C LEU A 39 7.26 -10.84 -19.35
N ALA A 40 7.54 -10.92 -18.05
CA ALA A 40 6.54 -11.32 -17.06
C ALA A 40 5.38 -10.30 -17.01
N ASN A 41 5.68 -9.01 -16.98
CA ASN A 41 4.68 -7.94 -16.98
C ASN A 41 3.85 -7.96 -18.27
N ALA A 42 4.49 -8.06 -19.44
CA ALA A 42 3.82 -8.12 -20.73
C ALA A 42 2.90 -9.36 -20.85
N TYR A 43 3.33 -10.50 -20.27
CA TYR A 43 2.48 -11.69 -20.24
C TYR A 43 1.22 -11.48 -19.38
N VAL A 44 1.38 -10.92 -18.18
CA VAL A 44 0.26 -10.62 -17.29
C VAL A 44 -0.69 -9.60 -17.94
N GLU A 45 -0.16 -8.55 -18.57
CA GLU A 45 -0.95 -7.56 -19.29
C GLU A 45 -1.77 -8.20 -20.41
N ARG A 46 -1.13 -9.03 -21.24
CA ARG A 46 -1.82 -9.77 -22.31
C ARG A 46 -2.89 -10.72 -21.77
N LEU A 47 -2.58 -11.43 -20.69
CA LEU A 47 -3.50 -12.37 -20.05
C LEU A 47 -4.76 -11.66 -19.54
N THR A 48 -4.60 -10.45 -19.01
CA THR A 48 -5.68 -9.67 -18.39
C THR A 48 -6.30 -8.62 -19.32
N ALA A 49 -5.84 -8.50 -20.56
CA ALA A 49 -6.32 -7.51 -21.52
C ALA A 49 -7.85 -7.62 -21.79
N ASN A 50 -8.37 -8.84 -21.81
CA ASN A 50 -9.78 -9.12 -22.05
C ASN A 50 -10.58 -9.35 -20.75
N ALA A 51 -10.06 -8.94 -19.58
CA ALA A 51 -10.82 -9.02 -18.35
C ALA A 51 -12.10 -8.19 -18.46
N ALA A 52 -13.23 -8.82 -18.15
CA ALA A 52 -14.53 -8.15 -18.25
C ALA A 52 -14.56 -6.91 -17.34
N LYS A 53 -15.17 -5.83 -17.82
CA LYS A 53 -15.38 -4.64 -16.99
C LYS A 53 -16.41 -4.94 -15.90
N PRO A 54 -16.31 -4.31 -14.74
CA PRO A 54 -17.37 -4.39 -13.73
C PRO A 54 -18.71 -3.88 -14.28
N THR A 55 -19.77 -4.55 -13.93
CA THR A 55 -21.14 -4.13 -14.26
C THR A 55 -21.62 -3.06 -13.27
N ASP A 56 -22.64 -2.29 -13.64
CA ASP A 56 -23.25 -1.30 -12.74
C ASP A 56 -23.83 -1.98 -11.47
N ALA A 57 -24.33 -3.21 -11.59
CA ALA A 57 -24.81 -3.98 -10.44
C ALA A 57 -23.68 -4.35 -9.47
N GLU A 58 -22.51 -4.76 -9.96
CA GLU A 58 -21.34 -5.05 -9.13
C GLU A 58 -20.81 -3.79 -8.44
N ILE A 59 -20.85 -2.65 -9.14
CA ILE A 59 -20.45 -1.36 -8.60
C ILE A 59 -21.38 -0.93 -7.47
N GLN A 60 -22.71 -1.06 -7.67
CA GLN A 60 -23.70 -0.73 -6.66
C GLN A 60 -23.58 -1.66 -5.45
N ASP A 61 -23.43 -2.97 -5.66
CA ASP A 61 -23.23 -3.95 -4.59
C ASP A 61 -21.98 -3.63 -3.76
N TYR A 62 -20.88 -3.26 -4.41
CA TYR A 62 -19.65 -2.86 -3.71
C TYR A 62 -19.82 -1.57 -2.91
N TYR A 63 -20.54 -0.58 -3.48
CA TYR A 63 -20.86 0.66 -2.78
C TYR A 63 -21.68 0.40 -1.52
N ASP A 64 -22.73 -0.43 -1.62
CA ASP A 64 -23.65 -0.72 -0.53
C ASP A 64 -22.98 -1.55 0.59
N LYS A 65 -22.08 -2.46 0.22
CA LYS A 65 -21.32 -3.30 1.16
C LYS A 65 -20.20 -2.56 1.88
N ASN A 66 -19.79 -1.37 1.38
CA ASN A 66 -18.70 -0.61 1.95
C ASN A 66 -19.10 0.83 2.33
N PRO A 67 -20.10 1.01 3.21
CA PRO A 67 -20.58 2.34 3.57
C PRO A 67 -19.49 3.22 4.19
N ALA A 68 -18.53 2.63 4.89
CA ALA A 68 -17.39 3.32 5.49
C ALA A 68 -16.49 4.01 4.48
N LEU A 69 -16.44 3.52 3.24
CA LEU A 69 -15.66 4.10 2.15
C LEU A 69 -16.46 5.16 1.37
N PHE A 70 -17.79 5.10 1.41
CA PHE A 70 -18.64 5.89 0.52
C PHE A 70 -19.74 6.67 1.27
N SER A 71 -20.89 6.08 1.51
CA SER A 71 -22.05 6.79 2.09
C SER A 71 -21.82 7.31 3.52
N GLN A 72 -20.93 6.66 4.28
CA GLN A 72 -20.55 7.07 5.64
C GLN A 72 -19.04 7.39 5.71
N ARG A 73 -18.46 7.76 4.59
CA ARG A 73 -17.03 8.09 4.48
C ARG A 73 -16.66 9.22 5.42
N ARG A 74 -15.53 9.06 6.11
CA ARG A 74 -14.95 10.08 6.99
C ARG A 74 -13.53 10.40 6.58
N ILE A 75 -13.13 11.64 6.83
CA ILE A 75 -11.73 12.08 6.82
C ILE A 75 -11.29 12.15 8.28
N TYR A 76 -10.26 11.39 8.61
CA TYR A 76 -9.76 11.28 9.98
C TYR A 76 -8.51 12.13 10.16
N LYS A 77 -8.49 12.99 11.18
CA LYS A 77 -7.27 13.54 11.74
C LYS A 77 -6.76 12.54 12.78
N LEU A 78 -5.65 11.91 12.51
CA LEU A 78 -5.07 10.87 13.34
C LEU A 78 -3.78 11.36 13.98
N GLN A 79 -3.61 11.06 15.25
CA GLN A 79 -2.32 11.06 15.90
C GLN A 79 -1.84 9.61 15.94
N GLU A 80 -0.74 9.34 15.26
CA GLU A 80 -0.13 8.03 15.13
C GLU A 80 1.06 7.93 16.08
N LEU A 81 1.05 6.95 16.97
CA LEU A 81 2.17 6.62 17.84
C LEU A 81 2.73 5.27 17.41
N VAL A 82 3.97 5.28 16.92
CA VAL A 82 4.69 4.07 16.51
C VAL A 82 5.72 3.72 17.56
N ILE A 83 5.56 2.53 18.13
CA ILE A 83 6.37 2.02 19.23
C ILE A 83 7.08 0.76 18.75
N ARG A 84 8.41 0.74 18.89
CA ARG A 84 9.25 -0.43 18.61
C ARG A 84 9.97 -0.83 19.89
N PRO A 85 9.34 -1.66 20.73
CA PRO A 85 9.97 -2.09 21.96
C PRO A 85 11.13 -3.04 21.67
N PRO A 86 12.15 -3.10 22.53
CA PRO A 86 13.09 -4.20 22.59
C PRO A 86 12.34 -5.52 22.82
N THR A 87 12.91 -6.65 22.38
CA THR A 87 12.25 -7.95 22.41
C THR A 87 11.82 -8.36 23.82
N ASP A 88 12.62 -8.05 24.82
CA ASP A 88 12.38 -8.34 26.25
C ASP A 88 11.20 -7.52 26.83
N LYS A 89 10.86 -6.37 26.23
CA LYS A 89 9.78 -5.49 26.69
C LYS A 89 8.48 -5.61 25.88
N ALA A 90 8.46 -6.40 24.83
CA ALA A 90 7.32 -6.51 23.94
C ALA A 90 6.05 -7.06 24.64
N GLU A 91 6.20 -8.08 25.47
CA GLU A 91 5.06 -8.66 26.21
C GLU A 91 4.57 -7.71 27.33
N ALA A 92 5.46 -7.02 28.02
CA ALA A 92 5.09 -6.01 29.01
C ALA A 92 4.30 -4.85 28.37
N LEU A 93 4.72 -4.40 27.17
CA LEU A 93 4.00 -3.38 26.40
C LEU A 93 2.61 -3.87 25.99
N LYS A 94 2.51 -5.11 25.53
CA LYS A 94 1.22 -5.72 25.13
C LYS A 94 0.23 -5.81 26.31
N ALA A 95 0.72 -6.25 27.48
CA ALA A 95 -0.07 -6.28 28.68
C ALA A 95 -0.53 -4.86 29.09
N ARG A 96 0.38 -3.88 28.98
CA ARG A 96 0.08 -2.49 29.32
C ARG A 96 -0.94 -1.88 28.36
N LEU A 97 -0.84 -2.13 27.06
CA LEU A 97 -1.80 -1.67 26.05
C LEU A 97 -3.22 -2.23 26.29
N SER A 98 -3.31 -3.47 26.82
CA SER A 98 -4.59 -4.08 27.15
C SER A 98 -5.19 -3.57 28.46
N GLY A 99 -4.36 -3.07 29.38
CA GLY A 99 -4.77 -2.67 30.74
C GLY A 99 -4.78 -1.16 31.00
N SER A 100 -4.19 -0.35 30.14
CA SER A 100 -4.12 1.11 30.34
C SER A 100 -5.46 1.77 30.14
N ARG A 101 -5.88 2.57 31.12
CA ARG A 101 -7.11 3.36 31.08
C ARG A 101 -6.93 4.73 30.42
N SER A 102 -5.68 5.20 30.31
CA SER A 102 -5.38 6.48 29.67
C SER A 102 -4.12 6.42 28.82
N LEU A 103 -4.10 7.22 27.75
CA LEU A 103 -2.93 7.35 26.87
C LEU A 103 -1.75 7.99 27.60
N ASN A 104 -2.01 8.94 28.51
CA ASN A 104 -0.96 9.62 29.28
C ASN A 104 -0.17 8.63 30.15
N GLU A 105 -0.86 7.73 30.87
CA GLU A 105 -0.21 6.67 31.65
C GLU A 105 0.67 5.77 30.79
N LEU A 106 0.24 5.46 29.58
CA LEU A 106 1.04 4.69 28.64
C LEU A 106 2.29 5.44 28.19
N VAL A 107 2.16 6.73 27.83
CA VAL A 107 3.27 7.57 27.41
C VAL A 107 4.29 7.75 28.54
N ASP A 108 3.83 7.96 29.77
CA ASP A 108 4.71 8.11 30.92
C ASP A 108 5.46 6.81 31.25
N TRP A 109 4.78 5.67 31.13
CA TRP A 109 5.42 4.37 31.26
C TRP A 109 6.48 4.13 30.15
N LEU A 110 6.16 4.45 28.88
CA LEU A 110 7.10 4.32 27.78
C LEU A 110 8.35 5.18 27.98
N LYS A 111 8.20 6.39 28.54
CA LYS A 111 9.33 7.25 28.92
C LYS A 111 10.15 6.65 30.04
N ALA A 112 9.51 6.14 31.08
CA ALA A 112 10.18 5.51 32.23
C ALA A 112 11.00 4.30 31.81
N GLU A 113 10.47 3.50 30.87
CA GLU A 113 11.13 2.31 30.31
C GLU A 113 12.12 2.65 29.17
N GLN A 114 12.28 3.92 28.83
CA GLN A 114 13.15 4.40 27.74
C GLN A 114 12.82 3.75 26.38
N ILE A 115 11.54 3.41 26.14
CA ILE A 115 11.09 2.84 24.87
C ILE A 115 10.84 3.98 23.87
N PRO A 116 11.54 3.97 22.71
CA PRO A 116 11.40 5.04 21.73
C PRO A 116 10.00 5.03 21.10
N VAL A 117 9.38 6.21 21.07
CA VAL A 117 8.07 6.45 20.45
C VAL A 117 8.23 7.48 19.35
N ARG A 118 7.72 7.18 18.16
CA ARG A 118 7.55 8.17 17.09
C ARG A 118 6.10 8.62 17.07
N ALA A 119 5.88 9.92 17.20
CA ALA A 119 4.58 10.52 17.07
C ALA A 119 4.49 11.28 15.75
N ALA A 120 3.38 11.10 15.02
CA ALA A 120 3.07 11.85 13.81
C ALA A 120 1.59 12.22 13.81
N GLN A 121 1.27 13.38 13.21
CA GLN A 121 -0.11 13.75 12.92
C GLN A 121 -0.34 13.59 11.42
N THR A 122 -1.43 12.94 11.07
CA THR A 122 -1.79 12.69 9.67
C THR A 122 -3.28 12.95 9.46
N VAL A 123 -3.62 13.41 8.27
CA VAL A 123 -5.01 13.49 7.82
C VAL A 123 -5.18 12.43 6.74
N LYS A 124 -6.03 11.45 7.00
CA LYS A 124 -6.25 10.32 6.07
C LYS A 124 -7.74 10.16 5.83
N PRO A 125 -8.18 10.20 4.57
CA PRO A 125 -9.53 9.76 4.23
C PRO A 125 -9.65 8.25 4.40
N ALA A 126 -10.89 7.77 4.57
CA ALA A 126 -11.18 6.36 4.87
C ALA A 126 -10.49 5.37 3.91
N GLU A 127 -10.43 5.70 2.63
CA GLU A 127 -9.81 4.87 1.59
C GLU A 127 -8.28 4.72 1.68
N GLN A 128 -7.62 5.53 2.50
CA GLN A 128 -6.17 5.42 2.77
C GLN A 128 -5.87 4.62 4.04
N LEU A 129 -6.90 4.11 4.69
CA LEU A 129 -6.78 3.28 5.88
C LEU A 129 -7.05 1.81 5.53
N PRO A 130 -6.45 0.85 6.26
CA PRO A 130 -6.77 -0.55 6.08
C PRO A 130 -8.26 -0.81 6.26
N LEU A 131 -8.87 -1.52 5.30
CA LEU A 131 -10.32 -1.80 5.29
C LEU A 131 -10.79 -2.48 6.59
N GLU A 132 -9.96 -3.35 7.15
CA GLU A 132 -10.23 -4.08 8.39
C GLU A 132 -10.35 -3.15 9.62
N LEU A 133 -9.73 -1.97 9.55
CA LEU A 133 -9.80 -1.00 10.64
C LEU A 133 -11.00 -0.06 10.54
N LEU A 134 -11.56 0.13 9.37
CA LEU A 134 -12.63 1.12 9.16
C LEU A 134 -13.85 0.89 10.05
N PRO A 135 -14.37 -0.34 10.24
CA PRO A 135 -15.50 -0.57 11.16
C PRO A 135 -15.16 -0.17 12.61
N ARG A 136 -13.92 -0.43 13.03
CA ARG A 136 -13.45 -0.08 14.38
C ARG A 136 -13.31 1.44 14.53
N LEU A 137 -12.70 2.11 13.53
CA LEU A 137 -12.55 3.56 13.53
C LEU A 137 -13.87 4.31 13.43
N GLN A 138 -14.86 3.76 12.72
CA GLN A 138 -16.19 4.35 12.66
C GLN A 138 -16.93 4.33 14.00
N ALA A 139 -16.70 3.31 14.82
CA ALA A 139 -17.28 3.17 16.15
C ALA A 139 -16.62 4.08 17.19
N LEU A 140 -15.45 4.66 16.88
CA LEU A 140 -14.71 5.52 17.81
C LEU A 140 -15.09 6.99 17.68
N ASN A 141 -15.03 7.68 18.82
CA ASN A 141 -15.17 9.13 18.95
C ASN A 141 -13.79 9.80 19.04
N PRO A 142 -13.71 11.14 18.82
CA PRO A 142 -12.50 11.89 19.11
C PRO A 142 -11.96 11.64 20.52
N GLY A 143 -10.64 11.47 20.63
CA GLY A 143 -9.95 11.08 21.87
C GLY A 143 -9.81 9.57 22.08
N GLN A 144 -10.53 8.75 21.36
CA GLN A 144 -10.41 7.30 21.42
C GLN A 144 -9.36 6.77 20.44
N SER A 145 -8.88 5.55 20.68
CA SER A 145 -7.77 4.97 19.93
C SER A 145 -7.99 3.51 19.57
N VAL A 146 -7.29 3.07 18.53
CA VAL A 146 -7.14 1.67 18.15
C VAL A 146 -5.67 1.32 18.08
N THR A 147 -5.31 0.14 18.57
CA THR A 147 -3.96 -0.39 18.52
C THR A 147 -3.86 -1.48 17.46
N MET A 148 -2.80 -1.40 16.66
CA MET A 148 -2.39 -2.43 15.71
C MET A 148 -1.04 -3.00 16.11
N THR A 149 -0.86 -4.30 15.92
CA THR A 149 0.40 -4.99 16.17
C THR A 149 0.83 -5.71 14.89
N GLY A 150 2.07 -5.53 14.49
CA GLY A 150 2.62 -6.22 13.32
C GLY A 150 4.14 -6.07 13.26
N ASN A 151 4.84 -7.13 12.86
CA ASN A 151 6.30 -7.15 12.68
C ASN A 151 7.11 -6.59 13.87
N GLY A 152 6.70 -6.95 15.11
CA GLY A 152 7.35 -6.45 16.32
C GLY A 152 7.14 -4.95 16.62
N GLN A 153 6.24 -4.30 15.90
CA GLN A 153 5.88 -2.91 16.07
C GLN A 153 4.45 -2.78 16.55
N PHE A 154 4.21 -1.83 17.43
CA PHE A 154 2.88 -1.43 17.88
C PHE A 154 2.57 -0.04 17.33
N THR A 155 1.42 0.10 16.71
CA THR A 155 0.94 1.38 16.20
C THR A 155 -0.38 1.72 16.87
N ILE A 156 -0.44 2.86 17.54
CA ILE A 156 -1.65 3.37 18.16
C ILE A 156 -2.15 4.52 17.31
N LEU A 157 -3.36 4.40 16.80
CA LEU A 157 -4.05 5.45 16.08
C LEU A 157 -5.09 6.08 17.00
N ILE A 158 -4.91 7.35 17.30
CA ILE A 158 -5.82 8.15 18.13
C ILE A 158 -6.60 9.08 17.18
N ILE A 159 -7.90 9.08 17.28
CA ILE A 159 -8.75 10.01 16.52
C ILE A 159 -8.69 11.37 17.20
N ALA A 160 -7.99 12.32 16.60
CA ALA A 160 -8.03 13.72 17.05
C ALA A 160 -9.32 14.40 16.61
N ASP A 161 -9.78 14.11 15.38
CA ASP A 161 -11.02 14.62 14.79
C ASP A 161 -11.46 13.69 13.64
N ALA A 162 -12.74 13.68 13.31
CA ALA A 162 -13.29 12.93 12.20
C ALA A 162 -14.44 13.70 11.54
N LYS A 163 -14.23 14.12 10.30
CA LYS A 163 -15.22 14.82 9.50
C LYS A 163 -15.92 13.86 8.55
N THR A 164 -17.24 13.83 8.55
CA THR A 164 -18.03 13.05 7.60
C THR A 164 -18.06 13.77 6.26
N GLU A 165 -17.59 13.09 5.21
CA GLU A 165 -17.60 13.56 3.82
C GLU A 165 -18.02 12.42 2.90
N PRO A 166 -19.33 12.16 2.75
CA PRO A 166 -19.84 11.05 1.98
C PRO A 166 -19.58 11.26 0.47
N LEU A 167 -19.35 10.16 -0.23
CA LEU A 167 -19.33 10.11 -1.68
C LEU A 167 -20.64 9.47 -2.15
N ASN A 168 -21.33 10.07 -3.09
CA ASN A 168 -22.47 9.43 -3.74
C ASN A 168 -22.00 8.37 -4.76
N THR A 169 -22.93 7.55 -5.25
CA THR A 169 -22.61 6.46 -6.19
C THR A 169 -21.91 6.95 -7.46
N GLN A 170 -22.29 8.12 -7.99
CA GLN A 170 -21.67 8.67 -9.19
C GLN A 170 -20.21 9.06 -8.97
N GLN A 171 -19.90 9.65 -7.82
CA GLN A 171 -18.55 10.02 -7.42
C GLN A 171 -17.69 8.78 -7.12
N ALA A 172 -18.28 7.76 -6.51
CA ALA A 172 -17.62 6.53 -6.14
C ALA A 172 -17.38 5.59 -7.34
N LYS A 173 -18.24 5.65 -8.39
CA LYS A 173 -18.22 4.75 -9.54
C LYS A 173 -16.83 4.57 -10.16
N PRO A 174 -16.09 5.62 -10.56
CA PRO A 174 -14.78 5.45 -11.20
C PRO A 174 -13.74 4.82 -10.26
N LEU A 175 -13.85 5.05 -8.95
CA LEU A 175 -12.98 4.46 -7.95
C LEU A 175 -13.26 2.96 -7.79
N ILE A 176 -14.52 2.60 -7.71
CA ILE A 176 -14.99 1.21 -7.60
C ILE A 176 -14.65 0.42 -8.87
N GLU A 177 -14.89 0.99 -10.05
CA GLU A 177 -14.55 0.37 -11.33
C GLU A 177 -13.05 0.04 -11.41
N ARG A 178 -12.20 0.97 -11.02
CA ARG A 178 -10.74 0.76 -11.00
C ARG A 178 -10.36 -0.34 -10.03
N TYR A 179 -10.92 -0.32 -8.83
CA TYR A 179 -10.67 -1.33 -7.80
C TYR A 179 -11.09 -2.72 -8.25
N LEU A 180 -12.35 -2.89 -8.69
CA LEU A 180 -12.90 -4.18 -9.12
C LEU A 180 -12.18 -4.71 -10.38
N SER A 181 -11.86 -3.84 -11.34
CA SER A 181 -11.07 -4.22 -12.51
C SER A 181 -9.67 -4.69 -12.10
N GLY A 182 -9.02 -4.00 -11.18
CA GLY A 182 -7.71 -4.39 -10.65
C GLY A 182 -7.77 -5.71 -9.88
N ALA A 183 -8.80 -5.93 -9.06
CA ALA A 183 -9.02 -7.17 -8.33
C ALA A 183 -9.22 -8.36 -9.29
N ARG A 184 -10.06 -8.19 -10.30
CA ARG A 184 -10.31 -9.21 -11.33
C ARG A 184 -9.06 -9.57 -12.14
N LYS A 185 -8.25 -8.57 -12.51
CA LYS A 185 -6.97 -8.81 -13.18
C LYS A 185 -6.00 -9.60 -12.30
N ARG A 186 -5.92 -9.28 -11.01
CA ARG A 186 -5.08 -10.03 -10.06
C ARG A 186 -5.56 -11.47 -9.94
N GLU A 187 -6.85 -11.71 -9.79
CA GLU A 187 -7.43 -13.05 -9.70
C GLU A 187 -7.10 -13.90 -10.94
N ILE A 188 -7.25 -13.35 -12.14
CA ILE A 188 -6.89 -14.02 -13.40
C ILE A 188 -5.39 -14.37 -13.41
N ALA A 189 -4.51 -13.43 -13.00
CA ALA A 189 -3.09 -13.63 -12.98
C ALA A 189 -2.67 -14.68 -11.94
N GLU A 190 -3.26 -14.64 -10.74
CA GLU A 190 -3.01 -15.61 -9.67
C GLU A 190 -3.48 -17.02 -10.06
N ALA A 191 -4.68 -17.15 -10.62
CA ALA A 191 -5.20 -18.43 -11.11
C ALA A 191 -4.27 -19.03 -12.16
N LYS A 192 -3.78 -18.20 -13.10
CA LYS A 192 -2.84 -18.64 -14.13
C LYS A 192 -1.48 -19.03 -13.53
N LEU A 193 -0.98 -18.27 -12.56
CA LEU A 193 0.27 -18.59 -11.87
C LEU A 193 0.18 -19.92 -11.13
N GLN A 194 -0.95 -20.19 -10.46
CA GLN A 194 -1.18 -21.47 -9.80
C GLN A 194 -1.24 -22.65 -10.79
N ASP A 195 -1.89 -22.47 -11.95
CA ASP A 195 -1.91 -23.46 -13.02
C ASP A 195 -0.50 -23.74 -13.56
N LEU A 196 0.30 -22.69 -13.78
CA LEU A 196 1.69 -22.83 -14.22
C LEU A 196 2.55 -23.56 -13.17
N LYS A 197 2.40 -23.23 -11.88
CA LYS A 197 3.12 -23.91 -10.79
C LYS A 197 2.80 -25.40 -10.73
N LYS A 198 1.53 -25.78 -10.92
CA LYS A 198 1.11 -27.20 -10.95
C LYS A 198 1.71 -27.99 -12.11
N LYS A 199 1.97 -27.33 -13.23
CA LYS A 199 2.52 -27.96 -14.45
C LYS A 199 4.04 -27.94 -14.51
N ALA A 200 4.68 -27.05 -13.74
CA ALA A 200 6.12 -26.92 -13.72
C ALA A 200 6.76 -27.94 -12.78
N LYS A 201 7.88 -28.52 -13.21
CA LYS A 201 8.77 -29.28 -12.32
C LYS A 201 9.69 -28.27 -11.63
N ILE A 202 9.43 -27.96 -10.37
CA ILE A 202 10.20 -26.98 -9.60
C ILE A 202 11.16 -27.75 -8.69
N GLU A 203 12.46 -27.51 -8.86
CA GLU A 203 13.51 -28.09 -8.00
C GLU A 203 14.23 -26.95 -7.30
N TYR A 204 14.18 -26.95 -5.97
CA TYR A 204 14.93 -26.00 -5.15
C TYR A 204 16.33 -26.56 -4.88
N LYS A 205 17.36 -25.71 -5.04
CA LYS A 205 18.78 -26.09 -4.85
C LYS A 205 19.47 -25.16 -3.85
N GLY A 206 20.56 -25.65 -3.25
CA GLY A 206 21.37 -24.88 -2.31
C GLY A 206 20.63 -24.65 -1.00
N GLU A 207 20.70 -23.46 -0.47
CA GLU A 207 20.09 -23.08 0.81
C GLU A 207 18.55 -23.21 0.82
N TYR A 208 17.93 -23.28 -0.36
CA TYR A 208 16.49 -23.40 -0.56
C TYR A 208 16.00 -24.84 -0.72
N ALA A 209 16.91 -25.85 -0.74
CA ALA A 209 16.57 -27.24 -1.02
C ALA A 209 15.56 -27.86 -0.02
N ASN A 210 15.49 -27.31 1.21
CA ASN A 210 14.59 -27.77 2.28
C ASN A 210 13.41 -26.82 2.55
N GLN A 211 13.22 -25.80 1.75
CA GLN A 211 12.08 -24.90 1.90
C GLN A 211 10.90 -25.43 1.09
N ASP A 212 9.91 -25.98 1.78
CA ASP A 212 8.60 -26.29 1.21
C ASP A 212 7.88 -24.95 0.95
N VAL A 213 8.21 -24.28 -0.17
CA VAL A 213 7.64 -22.97 -0.55
C VAL A 213 6.16 -23.11 -0.98
N ALA A 214 5.61 -24.33 -0.89
CA ALA A 214 4.18 -24.57 -1.08
C ALA A 214 3.29 -23.84 -0.05
N GLN A 215 3.88 -23.30 1.03
CA GLN A 215 3.16 -22.62 2.12
C GLN A 215 3.63 -21.19 2.45
N ALA A 216 4.47 -20.59 1.63
CA ALA A 216 4.61 -19.14 1.72
C ALA A 216 3.26 -18.53 1.35
N ALA A 217 2.52 -18.08 2.35
CA ALA A 217 1.34 -17.24 2.12
C ALA A 217 1.75 -16.15 1.11
N PRO A 218 0.92 -15.86 0.10
CA PRO A 218 1.22 -14.77 -0.81
C PRO A 218 1.55 -13.55 0.04
N PRO A 219 2.61 -12.78 -0.32
CA PRO A 219 2.87 -11.54 0.39
C PRO A 219 1.54 -10.81 0.42
N THR A 220 1.06 -10.51 1.60
CA THR A 220 -0.15 -9.69 1.78
C THR A 220 0.11 -8.45 0.95
N ALA A 221 -0.56 -8.38 -0.19
CA ALA A 221 -0.48 -7.24 -1.07
C ALA A 221 -0.71 -6.02 -0.18
N PRO A 222 0.11 -4.97 -0.27
CA PRO A 222 -0.16 -3.75 0.47
C PRO A 222 -1.62 -3.42 0.21
N ALA A 223 -2.39 -3.22 1.28
CA ALA A 223 -3.81 -2.95 1.20
C ALA A 223 -4.03 -1.97 0.06
N ALA A 224 -4.84 -2.37 -0.94
CA ALA A 224 -5.03 -1.59 -2.13
C ALA A 224 -5.61 -0.25 -1.68
N THR A 225 -4.74 0.73 -1.53
CA THR A 225 -5.13 2.11 -1.32
C THR A 225 -5.85 2.53 -2.59
N VAL A 226 -7.14 2.75 -2.50
CA VAL A 226 -7.89 3.42 -3.55
C VAL A 226 -7.18 4.77 -3.75
N PRO A 227 -6.65 5.08 -4.95
CA PRO A 227 -5.96 6.35 -5.14
C PRO A 227 -6.93 7.48 -4.80
N ALA A 228 -6.50 8.36 -3.90
CA ALA A 228 -7.26 9.56 -3.56
C ALA A 228 -7.50 10.36 -4.85
N PRO A 229 -8.67 11.00 -5.00
CA PRO A 229 -8.85 12.00 -6.05
C PRO A 229 -7.74 13.04 -5.87
N VAL A 230 -6.98 13.30 -6.92
CA VAL A 230 -5.99 14.38 -6.95
C VAL A 230 -6.75 15.68 -6.75
N ASP A 231 -6.56 16.27 -5.59
CA ASP A 231 -7.16 17.55 -5.26
C ASP A 231 -6.33 18.64 -5.96
N ASP A 232 -6.94 19.38 -6.86
CA ASP A 232 -6.34 20.52 -7.59
C ASP A 232 -5.95 21.71 -6.67
N THR A 233 -6.12 21.57 -5.36
CA THR A 233 -5.77 22.58 -4.37
C THR A 233 -4.27 22.83 -4.22
N GLN A 234 -3.41 21.88 -4.64
CA GLN A 234 -1.96 22.09 -4.62
C GLN A 234 -1.49 23.08 -5.70
N ALA A 235 -2.19 23.11 -6.84
CA ALA A 235 -1.94 24.08 -7.89
C ALA A 235 -2.41 25.51 -7.54
N ALA A 236 -3.35 25.63 -6.61
CA ALA A 236 -3.83 26.92 -6.11
C ALA A 236 -2.91 27.54 -5.03
N MET A 237 -2.22 26.69 -4.24
CA MET A 237 -1.24 27.19 -3.25
C MET A 237 0.05 27.71 -3.88
N ASP A 238 0.53 27.10 -4.98
CA ASP A 238 1.74 27.58 -5.67
C ASP A 238 1.53 28.91 -6.39
N LYS A 239 0.31 29.24 -6.79
CA LYS A 239 -0.01 30.57 -7.36
C LYS A 239 -0.13 31.68 -6.32
N GLY A 240 -0.47 31.34 -5.07
CA GLY A 240 -0.61 32.32 -3.97
C GLY A 240 0.73 32.86 -3.45
N LEU A 241 1.81 32.11 -3.60
CA LEU A 241 3.15 32.50 -3.10
C LEU A 241 3.98 33.34 -4.05
N GLN A 242 3.57 33.50 -5.32
CA GLN A 242 4.27 34.35 -6.30
C GLN A 242 3.80 35.81 -6.31
N GLY A 243 2.81 36.18 -5.54
CA GLY A 243 2.24 37.52 -5.46
C GLY A 243 2.72 38.43 -4.32
N LEU A 244 3.71 37.99 -3.51
CA LEU A 244 4.31 38.77 -2.44
C LEU A 244 5.80 38.96 -2.70
N LYS A 245 6.08 39.89 -3.60
CA LYS A 245 7.36 40.64 -3.69
C LYS A 245 7.03 42.11 -3.75
#